data_b0282d6f91b9a57a39bf64e9ac6c68ee
#
_entry.id   b0282d6f91b9a57a39bf64e9ac6c68ee
#
_cell.length_a   1.000
_cell.length_b   1.000
_cell.length_c   1.000
_cell.angle_alpha   90.00
_cell.angle_beta   90.00
_cell.angle_gamma   90.00
#
_symmetry.space_group_name_H-M   'P 1'
#
loop_
_entity.id
_entity.type
_entity.pdbx_description
1 polymer ?
#
loop_
_entity_poly.entity_id
_entity_poly.type
_entity_poly.pdbx_seq_one_letter_code
_entity_poly.pdbx_strand_id
1 'polypeptide(L)'
;MPNDTLIIFQSKELPMIDGKLNDQCWNNIQWQSIDQPWIPYGDTVPHKDFSGEYKILWSKETNLIYFIVKITDDVFVDGYRYNNDPKKGDFYYNYDLLEVFVDEDHSGGMHVFDGVNETGKEWGTNSVNAFSYHMILDSPKEYNTSRSFVACDLAGKSWDNYSIANYADHFQEFALRKQGTEYFWEFSLRIYSDQYTSINRETSRVQLRGNKQMGISLAFCDNDDQNEIPKTRDNFFGSVAVQQNANNDHWKNADGYRKVILSEIVK
;
A
#
# COMPACT_ATOMS: atom_id res chain seq x y z
N MET A 1 -2.60 11.37 16.77
CA MET A 1 -1.64 10.26 17.00
C MET A 1 -1.75 9.31 15.83
N PRO A 2 -0.71 8.54 15.44
CA PRO A 2 -0.73 7.76 14.19
C PRO A 2 -1.85 6.72 14.12
N ASN A 3 -2.40 6.30 15.25
CA ASN A 3 -3.49 5.31 15.30
C ASN A 3 -4.89 5.94 15.52
N ASP A 4 -5.00 7.27 15.54
CA ASP A 4 -6.31 7.92 15.65
C ASP A 4 -7.12 7.74 14.35
N THR A 5 -8.45 7.77 14.44
CA THR A 5 -9.32 7.68 13.26
C THR A 5 -9.01 8.80 12.27
N LEU A 6 -8.72 8.45 11.03
CA LEU A 6 -8.48 9.41 9.96
C LEU A 6 -9.79 9.70 9.20
N ILE A 7 -10.10 10.98 9.00
CA ILE A 7 -11.22 11.42 8.17
C ILE A 7 -10.72 11.66 6.75
N ILE A 8 -11.23 10.89 5.79
CA ILE A 8 -10.91 11.05 4.37
C ILE A 8 -12.01 11.90 3.73
N PHE A 9 -11.63 13.07 3.22
CA PHE A 9 -12.56 14.00 2.63
C PHE A 9 -12.96 13.61 1.20
N GLN A 10 -14.20 13.90 0.84
CA GLN A 10 -14.66 13.78 -0.53
C GLN A 10 -14.10 14.93 -1.36
N SER A 11 -13.66 14.64 -2.58
CA SER A 11 -13.32 15.67 -3.57
C SER A 11 -14.25 15.60 -4.78
N LYS A 12 -14.62 16.77 -5.30
CA LYS A 12 -15.29 16.93 -6.60
C LYS A 12 -14.29 17.17 -7.71
N GLU A 13 -13.19 17.83 -7.38
CA GLU A 13 -12.08 18.02 -8.31
C GLU A 13 -11.16 16.79 -8.21
N LEU A 14 -10.99 16.10 -9.31
CA LEU A 14 -10.17 14.88 -9.35
C LEU A 14 -8.72 15.25 -9.63
N PRO A 15 -7.75 14.61 -8.98
CA PRO A 15 -6.36 14.77 -9.34
C PRO A 15 -6.10 14.21 -10.74
N MET A 16 -5.19 14.83 -11.45
CA MET A 16 -4.57 14.25 -12.64
C MET A 16 -3.42 13.34 -12.17
N ILE A 17 -3.57 12.05 -12.33
CA ILE A 17 -2.55 11.10 -11.88
C ILE A 17 -1.30 11.21 -12.76
N ASP A 18 -0.41 12.14 -12.41
CA ASP A 18 0.84 12.42 -13.13
C ASP A 18 2.08 12.55 -12.21
N GLY A 19 1.90 12.25 -10.92
CA GLY A 19 2.94 12.31 -9.89
C GLY A 19 3.32 13.73 -9.50
N LYS A 20 2.45 14.73 -9.70
CA LYS A 20 2.71 16.12 -9.32
C LYS A 20 1.75 16.59 -8.26
N LEU A 21 2.28 17.26 -7.25
CA LEU A 21 1.50 17.87 -6.16
C LEU A 21 0.95 19.26 -6.54
N ASN A 22 0.45 19.43 -7.75
CA ASN A 22 -0.03 20.74 -8.25
C ASN A 22 -1.55 20.81 -8.40
N ASP A 23 -2.29 19.73 -8.21
CA ASP A 23 -3.73 19.73 -8.31
C ASP A 23 -4.38 20.39 -7.08
N GLN A 24 -5.39 21.21 -7.32
CA GLN A 24 -6.03 21.99 -6.27
C GLN A 24 -6.70 21.13 -5.19
N CYS A 25 -7.17 19.95 -5.56
CA CYS A 25 -7.79 19.01 -4.62
C CYS A 25 -6.87 18.60 -3.47
N TRP A 26 -5.55 18.65 -3.65
CA TRP A 26 -4.57 18.32 -2.62
C TRP A 26 -4.28 19.47 -1.63
N ASN A 27 -4.63 20.73 -1.97
CA ASN A 27 -4.21 21.91 -1.19
C ASN A 27 -4.71 21.92 0.25
N ASN A 28 -5.94 21.47 0.48
CA ASN A 28 -6.58 21.49 1.79
C ASN A 28 -6.51 20.15 2.53
N ILE A 29 -5.79 19.17 1.99
CA ILE A 29 -5.60 17.87 2.62
C ILE A 29 -4.30 17.88 3.41
N GLN A 30 -4.39 17.47 4.66
CA GLN A 30 -3.22 17.38 5.52
C GLN A 30 -2.38 16.16 5.20
N TRP A 31 -1.07 16.34 5.22
CA TRP A 31 -0.13 15.23 5.16
C TRP A 31 -0.27 14.33 6.38
N GLN A 32 -0.18 13.04 6.16
CA GLN A 32 -0.08 12.00 7.18
C GLN A 32 1.31 11.39 7.05
N SER A 33 1.99 11.12 8.15
CA SER A 33 3.34 10.57 8.12
C SER A 33 3.39 9.07 7.86
N ILE A 34 4.51 8.63 7.28
CA ILE A 34 4.97 7.24 7.22
C ILE A 34 6.32 7.25 7.94
N ASP A 35 6.29 7.21 9.26
CA ASP A 35 7.46 7.43 10.12
C ASP A 35 7.57 6.44 11.29
N GLN A 36 6.68 5.44 11.34
CA GLN A 36 6.68 4.46 12.41
C GLN A 36 7.55 3.26 12.04
N PRO A 37 8.67 3.01 12.74
CA PRO A 37 9.51 1.84 12.46
C PRO A 37 8.75 0.54 12.79
N TRP A 38 8.62 -0.33 11.82
CA TRP A 38 7.86 -1.58 11.95
C TRP A 38 8.72 -2.81 12.17
N ILE A 39 10.01 -2.70 11.97
CA ILE A 39 10.95 -3.81 12.17
C ILE A 39 11.94 -3.48 13.29
N PRO A 40 12.39 -4.52 14.05
CA PRO A 40 13.21 -4.30 15.23
C PRO A 40 14.57 -3.65 14.96
N TYR A 41 15.09 -3.75 13.76
CA TYR A 41 16.34 -3.15 13.32
C TYR A 41 16.16 -1.80 12.64
N GLY A 42 14.91 -1.35 12.45
CA GLY A 42 14.64 -0.02 11.94
C GLY A 42 14.97 1.04 12.98
N ASP A 43 16.12 1.61 12.87
CA ASP A 43 16.52 2.76 13.68
C ASP A 43 15.86 4.04 13.15
N THR A 44 15.87 5.08 13.99
CA THR A 44 15.51 6.41 13.54
C THR A 44 16.56 6.88 12.54
N VAL A 45 16.14 7.12 11.31
CA VAL A 45 17.02 7.63 10.25
C VAL A 45 16.86 9.13 10.07
N PRO A 46 17.89 9.84 9.58
CA PRO A 46 17.76 11.26 9.25
C PRO A 46 16.73 11.48 8.12
N HIS A 47 16.01 12.61 8.16
CA HIS A 47 15.06 12.98 7.09
C HIS A 47 15.64 13.05 5.67
N LYS A 48 16.93 13.26 5.55
CA LYS A 48 17.61 13.26 4.24
C LYS A 48 17.80 11.85 3.67
N ASP A 49 17.86 10.87 4.54
CA ASP A 49 17.96 9.45 4.26
C ASP A 49 16.57 8.93 3.89
N PHE A 50 15.68 8.90 4.87
CA PHE A 50 14.30 8.55 4.63
C PHE A 50 13.32 9.53 5.29
N SER A 51 12.27 9.90 4.58
CA SER A 51 11.03 10.41 5.15
C SER A 51 9.84 10.12 4.22
N GLY A 52 8.72 9.69 4.80
CA GLY A 52 7.51 9.39 4.06
C GLY A 52 6.29 10.14 4.58
N GLU A 53 5.47 10.65 3.67
CA GLU A 53 4.16 11.24 3.98
C GLU A 53 3.16 11.05 2.85
N TYR A 54 1.87 11.05 3.16
CA TYR A 54 0.82 10.87 2.15
C TYR A 54 -0.38 11.77 2.39
N LYS A 55 -1.12 12.04 1.31
CA LYS A 55 -2.48 12.59 1.34
C LYS A 55 -3.44 11.60 0.71
N ILE A 56 -4.69 11.64 1.15
CA ILE A 56 -5.72 10.72 0.71
C ILE A 56 -7.06 11.45 0.55
N LEU A 57 -7.75 11.15 -0.55
CA LEU A 57 -9.07 11.65 -0.91
C LEU A 57 -9.95 10.50 -1.39
N TRP A 58 -11.25 10.71 -1.43
CA TRP A 58 -12.16 9.82 -2.14
C TRP A 58 -13.13 10.60 -3.03
N SER A 59 -13.69 9.95 -4.03
CA SER A 59 -14.73 10.52 -4.86
C SER A 59 -15.92 9.57 -4.99
N LYS A 60 -17.10 10.10 -4.73
CA LYS A 60 -18.36 9.37 -4.93
C LYS A 60 -18.66 9.18 -6.42
N GLU A 61 -18.28 10.12 -7.24
CA GLU A 61 -18.56 10.12 -8.68
C GLU A 61 -17.79 9.01 -9.39
N THR A 62 -16.52 8.89 -9.11
CA THR A 62 -15.65 7.87 -9.73
C THR A 62 -15.66 6.55 -8.98
N ASN A 63 -16.12 6.55 -7.73
CA ASN A 63 -16.06 5.40 -6.82
C ASN A 63 -14.63 4.91 -6.58
N LEU A 64 -13.70 5.86 -6.35
CA LEU A 64 -12.27 5.62 -6.15
C LEU A 64 -11.77 6.32 -4.88
N ILE A 65 -10.69 5.77 -4.33
CA ILE A 65 -9.82 6.44 -3.37
C ILE A 65 -8.56 6.88 -4.11
N TYR A 66 -8.10 8.09 -3.83
CA TYR A 66 -6.92 8.71 -4.45
C TYR A 66 -5.85 8.93 -3.41
N PHE A 67 -4.63 8.66 -3.80
CA PHE A 67 -3.45 8.86 -2.96
C PHE A 67 -2.39 9.66 -3.71
N ILE A 68 -1.70 10.52 -2.97
CA ILE A 68 -0.39 11.01 -3.34
C ILE A 68 0.55 10.77 -2.16
N VAL A 69 1.62 10.04 -2.39
CA VAL A 69 2.62 9.67 -1.40
C VAL A 69 3.94 10.31 -1.80
N LYS A 70 4.55 11.02 -0.87
CA LYS A 70 5.87 11.60 -1.06
C LYS A 70 6.87 10.84 -0.20
N ILE A 71 7.87 10.28 -0.83
CA ILE A 71 9.03 9.63 -0.20
C ILE A 71 10.25 10.47 -0.50
N THR A 72 10.99 10.83 0.52
CA THR A 72 12.36 11.35 0.39
C THR A 72 13.29 10.19 0.71
N ASP A 73 14.24 9.95 -0.19
CA ASP A 73 15.14 8.82 -0.12
C ASP A 73 16.40 9.19 -0.90
N ASP A 74 17.58 9.02 -0.32
CA ASP A 74 18.84 9.39 -0.96
C ASP A 74 19.42 8.27 -1.83
N VAL A 75 19.03 6.99 -1.60
CA VAL A 75 19.43 5.83 -2.40
C VAL A 75 18.23 4.94 -2.72
N PHE A 76 17.61 5.17 -3.85
CA PHE A 76 16.44 4.38 -4.25
C PHE A 76 16.85 3.09 -4.97
N VAL A 77 16.59 1.95 -4.35
CA VAL A 77 16.92 0.61 -4.83
C VAL A 77 15.70 -0.08 -5.42
N ASP A 78 15.46 0.13 -6.70
CA ASP A 78 14.46 -0.61 -7.46
C ASP A 78 15.11 -1.73 -8.31
N GLY A 79 14.32 -2.46 -9.07
CA GLY A 79 14.85 -3.44 -10.04
C GLY A 79 14.60 -4.88 -9.68
N TYR A 80 13.75 -5.11 -8.67
CA TYR A 80 13.23 -6.46 -8.47
C TYR A 80 12.58 -6.97 -9.76
N ARG A 81 12.78 -8.25 -10.07
CA ARG A 81 12.12 -8.91 -11.19
C ARG A 81 11.01 -9.80 -10.64
N TYR A 82 9.79 -9.49 -10.95
CA TYR A 82 8.59 -10.21 -10.47
C TYR A 82 8.67 -11.74 -10.64
N ASN A 83 9.44 -12.20 -11.64
CA ASN A 83 9.66 -13.62 -11.89
C ASN A 83 10.94 -14.17 -11.23
N ASN A 84 11.59 -13.41 -10.35
CA ASN A 84 12.70 -13.91 -9.58
C ASN A 84 12.24 -15.08 -8.69
N ASP A 85 13.11 -16.08 -8.58
CA ASP A 85 12.82 -17.24 -7.72
C ASP A 85 13.07 -16.87 -6.24
N PRO A 86 12.04 -16.78 -5.41
CA PRO A 86 12.22 -16.41 -3.99
C PRO A 86 13.06 -17.46 -3.23
N LYS A 87 13.18 -18.68 -3.73
CA LYS A 87 14.06 -19.70 -3.15
C LYS A 87 15.55 -19.34 -3.20
N LYS A 88 15.90 -18.33 -4.01
CA LYS A 88 17.26 -17.79 -4.07
C LYS A 88 17.53 -16.69 -3.04
N GLY A 89 16.56 -16.36 -2.19
CA GLY A 89 16.70 -15.33 -1.18
C GLY A 89 16.52 -13.90 -1.68
N ASP A 90 16.06 -13.73 -2.92
CA ASP A 90 15.76 -12.42 -3.48
C ASP A 90 14.25 -12.18 -3.38
N PHE A 91 13.84 -11.33 -2.45
CA PHE A 91 12.44 -11.02 -2.16
C PHE A 91 12.12 -9.59 -2.52
N TYR A 92 10.91 -9.34 -3.05
CA TYR A 92 10.46 -8.00 -3.45
C TYR A 92 10.50 -6.99 -2.30
N TYR A 93 10.19 -7.40 -1.07
CA TYR A 93 10.18 -6.56 0.12
C TYR A 93 11.59 -6.16 0.63
N ASN A 94 12.64 -6.60 -0.05
CA ASN A 94 14.02 -6.16 0.17
C ASN A 94 14.46 -5.06 -0.79
N TYR A 95 13.53 -4.50 -1.56
CA TYR A 95 13.71 -3.37 -2.46
C TYR A 95 12.84 -2.22 -2.00
N ASP A 96 13.11 -1.02 -2.51
CA ASP A 96 12.26 0.12 -2.24
C ASP A 96 10.92 -0.05 -2.91
N LEU A 97 9.90 -0.12 -2.08
CA LEU A 97 8.53 -0.24 -2.57
C LEU A 97 7.52 0.32 -1.58
N LEU A 98 6.44 0.82 -2.13
CA LEU A 98 5.29 1.26 -1.36
C LEU A 98 4.36 0.06 -1.11
N GLU A 99 3.92 -0.09 0.14
CA GLU A 99 2.88 -1.04 0.52
C GLU A 99 1.59 -0.28 0.88
N VAL A 100 0.47 -0.78 0.40
CA VAL A 100 -0.87 -0.23 0.66
C VAL A 100 -1.76 -1.34 1.21
N PHE A 101 -2.26 -1.14 2.41
CA PHE A 101 -3.09 -2.10 3.14
C PHE A 101 -4.52 -1.59 3.21
N VAL A 102 -5.48 -2.40 2.78
CA VAL A 102 -6.89 -2.02 2.72
C VAL A 102 -7.78 -3.13 3.23
N ASP A 103 -8.56 -2.81 4.27
CA ASP A 103 -9.68 -3.59 4.76
C ASP A 103 -10.96 -2.77 4.54
N GLU A 104 -11.84 -3.25 3.69
CA GLU A 104 -12.93 -2.42 3.16
C GLU A 104 -14.03 -2.11 4.17
N ASP A 105 -14.20 -2.92 5.20
CA ASP A 105 -15.23 -2.76 6.24
C ASP A 105 -14.64 -2.60 7.66
N HIS A 106 -13.31 -2.63 7.77
CA HIS A 106 -12.58 -2.58 9.04
C HIS A 106 -12.96 -3.72 9.98
N SER A 107 -13.17 -4.90 9.43
CA SER A 107 -13.48 -6.11 10.21
C SER A 107 -12.24 -6.71 10.88
N GLY A 108 -11.05 -6.39 10.37
CA GLY A 108 -9.80 -6.92 10.90
C GLY A 108 -9.58 -8.40 10.60
N GLY A 109 -8.70 -9.02 11.37
CA GLY A 109 -8.41 -10.44 11.28
C GLY A 109 -7.37 -10.81 10.23
N MET A 110 -7.04 -12.10 10.22
CA MET A 110 -6.10 -12.68 9.28
C MET A 110 -6.66 -12.65 7.86
N HIS A 111 -5.91 -12.10 6.91
CA HIS A 111 -6.29 -12.11 5.51
C HIS A 111 -5.38 -12.99 4.65
N VAL A 112 -4.28 -13.37 5.18
CA VAL A 112 -3.31 -14.27 4.56
C VAL A 112 -3.05 -15.40 5.52
N PHE A 113 -3.39 -16.63 5.36
CA PHE A 113 -2.91 -17.82 5.94
C PHE A 113 -3.23 -19.20 5.94
N ASP A 114 -2.54 -20.00 6.51
CA ASP A 114 -2.47 -21.44 6.70
C ASP A 114 -3.83 -22.12 6.90
N GLY A 115 -4.37 -22.72 5.84
CA GLY A 115 -5.57 -23.53 5.92
C GLY A 115 -6.85 -22.73 5.82
N VAL A 116 -7.61 -22.65 6.88
CA VAL A 116 -8.89 -21.97 6.97
C VAL A 116 -8.73 -20.78 7.91
N ASN A 117 -9.11 -19.58 7.50
CA ASN A 117 -9.09 -18.43 8.36
C ASN A 117 -10.17 -18.54 9.46
N GLU A 118 -10.18 -17.63 10.43
CA GLU A 118 -11.11 -17.59 11.55
C GLU A 118 -12.59 -17.53 11.11
N THR A 119 -12.88 -17.05 9.91
CA THR A 119 -14.22 -17.03 9.34
C THR A 119 -14.62 -18.32 8.63
N GLY A 120 -13.75 -19.32 8.61
CA GLY A 120 -13.96 -20.59 7.92
C GLY A 120 -13.72 -20.54 6.41
N LYS A 121 -13.18 -19.45 5.87
CA LYS A 121 -12.83 -19.33 4.45
C LYS A 121 -11.49 -19.99 4.19
N GLU A 122 -11.43 -20.77 3.12
CA GLU A 122 -10.16 -21.30 2.63
C GLU A 122 -9.27 -20.19 2.08
N TRP A 123 -7.99 -20.26 2.47
CA TRP A 123 -6.94 -19.58 1.82
C TRP A 123 -6.86 -19.88 0.38
N GLY A 124 -6.57 -18.85 -0.35
CA GLY A 124 -5.88 -19.27 -1.49
C GLY A 124 -6.43 -19.03 -2.79
N THR A 125 -7.43 -18.27 -2.92
CA THR A 125 -7.78 -17.77 -4.23
C THR A 125 -7.73 -16.26 -4.33
N ASN A 126 -7.79 -15.58 -3.19
CA ASN A 126 -7.74 -14.11 -3.10
C ASN A 126 -7.54 -13.73 -1.65
N SER A 127 -7.18 -12.48 -1.40
CA SER A 127 -7.23 -11.94 -0.04
C SER A 127 -8.64 -12.07 0.53
N VAL A 128 -8.75 -12.70 1.68
CA VAL A 128 -9.97 -12.79 2.47
C VAL A 128 -9.90 -11.71 3.53
N ASN A 129 -10.90 -10.90 3.71
CA ASN A 129 -11.02 -9.78 4.64
C ASN A 129 -10.27 -8.49 4.23
N ALA A 130 -9.08 -8.57 3.65
CA ALA A 130 -8.28 -7.40 3.33
C ALA A 130 -7.31 -7.66 2.17
N PHE A 131 -6.73 -6.58 1.65
CA PHE A 131 -5.67 -6.62 0.64
C PHE A 131 -4.40 -5.95 1.16
N SER A 132 -3.26 -6.57 0.86
CA SER A 132 -1.92 -6.10 1.19
C SER A 132 -1.14 -5.89 -0.11
N TYR A 133 -1.31 -4.74 -0.73
CA TYR A 133 -0.68 -4.44 -2.01
C TYR A 133 0.79 -4.06 -1.84
N HIS A 134 1.68 -4.83 -2.43
CA HIS A 134 3.09 -4.51 -2.56
C HIS A 134 3.35 -3.98 -3.97
N MET A 135 3.66 -2.71 -4.10
CA MET A 135 3.73 -2.01 -5.39
C MET A 135 5.14 -2.13 -5.99
N ILE A 136 5.41 -3.25 -6.62
CA ILE A 136 6.69 -3.55 -7.26
C ILE A 136 6.78 -2.82 -8.61
N LEU A 137 7.82 -2.05 -8.82
CA LEU A 137 8.08 -1.37 -10.08
C LEU A 137 8.69 -2.33 -11.10
N ASP A 138 8.07 -2.45 -12.27
CA ASP A 138 8.47 -3.42 -13.29
C ASP A 138 9.63 -2.97 -14.19
N SER A 139 9.89 -1.67 -14.24
CA SER A 139 10.96 -1.06 -15.05
C SER A 139 11.82 -0.17 -14.19
N PRO A 140 13.01 -0.65 -13.77
CA PRO A 140 13.90 0.15 -12.95
C PRO A 140 14.35 1.44 -13.67
N LYS A 141 14.51 2.50 -12.90
CA LYS A 141 15.12 3.78 -13.30
C LYS A 141 14.37 4.60 -14.35
N GLU A 142 13.15 4.26 -14.70
CA GLU A 142 12.30 5.08 -15.56
C GLU A 142 11.32 5.88 -14.70
N TYR A 143 11.70 7.11 -14.35
CA TYR A 143 10.86 8.04 -13.59
C TYR A 143 10.29 9.11 -14.50
N ASN A 144 9.21 9.75 -14.06
CA ASN A 144 8.50 10.83 -14.76
C ASN A 144 7.75 10.37 -16.02
N THR A 145 7.43 9.10 -16.11
CA THR A 145 6.58 8.50 -17.14
C THR A 145 5.48 7.70 -16.47
N SER A 146 4.44 7.36 -17.21
CA SER A 146 3.51 6.32 -16.76
C SER A 146 4.27 5.00 -16.74
N ARG A 147 4.45 4.44 -15.57
CA ARG A 147 5.14 3.15 -15.38
C ARG A 147 4.13 2.05 -15.18
N SER A 148 4.42 0.91 -15.74
CA SER A 148 3.77 -0.31 -15.30
C SER A 148 4.32 -0.72 -13.93
N PHE A 149 3.50 -1.36 -13.15
CA PHE A 149 3.87 -1.91 -11.87
C PHE A 149 3.08 -3.19 -11.60
N VAL A 150 3.56 -3.96 -10.65
CA VAL A 150 2.86 -5.13 -10.12
C VAL A 150 2.42 -4.77 -8.71
N ALA A 151 1.11 -4.75 -8.46
CA ALA A 151 0.58 -4.70 -7.11
C ALA A 151 0.30 -6.15 -6.69
N CYS A 152 1.19 -6.74 -5.93
CA CYS A 152 1.07 -8.14 -5.55
C CYS A 152 0.56 -8.30 -4.12
N ASP A 153 -0.15 -9.39 -3.91
CA ASP A 153 -0.46 -9.92 -2.60
C ASP A 153 -0.26 -11.43 -2.63
N LEU A 154 -0.12 -12.05 -1.46
CA LEU A 154 -0.01 -13.49 -1.37
C LEU A 154 -1.38 -14.14 -1.58
N ALA A 155 -1.41 -15.21 -2.36
CA ALA A 155 -2.56 -16.05 -2.55
C ALA A 155 -2.12 -17.53 -2.52
N GLY A 156 -2.80 -18.36 -1.77
CA GLY A 156 -2.41 -19.77 -1.64
C GLY A 156 -3.12 -20.48 -0.51
N LYS A 157 -2.90 -21.76 -0.35
CA LYS A 157 -3.56 -22.59 0.68
C LYS A 157 -2.71 -22.81 1.92
N SER A 158 -1.41 -22.56 1.82
CA SER A 158 -0.44 -22.71 2.90
C SER A 158 0.89 -22.06 2.51
N TRP A 159 1.80 -21.93 3.46
CA TRP A 159 3.15 -21.44 3.21
C TRP A 159 3.92 -22.27 2.16
N ASP A 160 3.65 -23.55 2.08
CA ASP A 160 4.30 -24.43 1.11
C ASP A 160 3.64 -24.40 -0.27
N ASN A 161 2.47 -23.78 -0.38
CA ASN A 161 1.67 -23.76 -1.60
C ASN A 161 0.96 -22.42 -1.77
N TYR A 162 1.71 -21.33 -1.81
CA TYR A 162 1.21 -20.00 -2.14
C TYR A 162 1.70 -19.57 -3.53
N SER A 163 1.00 -18.61 -4.09
CA SER A 163 1.40 -17.87 -5.27
C SER A 163 1.33 -16.37 -4.98
N ILE A 164 2.00 -15.59 -5.78
CA ILE A 164 1.87 -14.14 -5.76
C ILE A 164 0.81 -13.75 -6.78
N ALA A 165 -0.30 -13.18 -6.31
CA ALA A 165 -1.36 -12.67 -7.16
C ALA A 165 -1.04 -11.22 -7.57
N ASN A 166 -1.35 -10.89 -8.82
CA ASN A 166 -1.20 -9.53 -9.33
C ASN A 166 -2.55 -8.82 -9.33
N TYR A 167 -2.66 -7.76 -8.56
CA TYR A 167 -3.84 -6.91 -8.42
C TYR A 167 -3.62 -5.49 -8.99
N ALA A 168 -2.67 -5.32 -9.92
CA ALA A 168 -2.40 -4.00 -10.52
C ALA A 168 -3.64 -3.36 -11.14
N ASP A 169 -4.60 -4.16 -11.56
CA ASP A 169 -5.88 -3.73 -12.11
C ASP A 169 -6.90 -3.23 -11.06
N HIS A 170 -6.61 -3.38 -9.76
CA HIS A 170 -7.35 -2.66 -8.72
C HIS A 170 -7.00 -1.17 -8.73
N PHE A 171 -5.84 -0.80 -9.21
CA PHE A 171 -5.43 0.58 -9.43
C PHE A 171 -5.95 1.04 -10.79
N GLN A 172 -6.73 2.12 -10.83
CA GLN A 172 -7.23 2.61 -12.10
C GLN A 172 -6.17 3.39 -12.87
N GLU A 173 -5.38 4.18 -12.13
CA GLU A 173 -4.28 4.97 -12.66
C GLU A 173 -3.13 4.98 -11.66
N PHE A 174 -1.91 5.08 -12.17
CA PHE A 174 -0.69 5.16 -11.39
C PHE A 174 0.35 6.02 -12.11
N ALA A 175 1.05 6.84 -11.35
CA ALA A 175 2.22 7.58 -11.80
C ALA A 175 3.29 7.62 -10.70
N LEU A 176 4.54 7.55 -11.10
CA LEU A 176 5.69 7.80 -10.24
C LEU A 176 6.54 8.90 -10.85
N ARG A 177 6.82 9.92 -10.07
CA ARG A 177 7.70 11.04 -10.47
C ARG A 177 8.82 11.23 -9.47
N LYS A 178 10.03 11.37 -9.99
CA LYS A 178 11.22 11.76 -9.21
C LYS A 178 11.48 13.25 -9.36
N GLN A 179 11.74 13.92 -8.24
CA GLN A 179 12.15 15.33 -8.20
C GLN A 179 13.28 15.50 -7.16
N GLY A 180 14.52 15.48 -7.62
CA GLY A 180 15.69 15.43 -6.71
C GLY A 180 15.76 14.09 -5.97
N THR A 181 15.71 14.14 -4.65
CA THR A 181 15.61 12.97 -3.76
C THR A 181 14.17 12.64 -3.36
N GLU A 182 13.18 13.35 -3.90
CA GLU A 182 11.78 13.12 -3.62
C GLU A 182 11.15 12.26 -4.73
N TYR A 183 10.33 11.29 -4.30
CA TYR A 183 9.56 10.39 -5.17
C TYR A 183 8.08 10.54 -4.87
N PHE A 184 7.31 10.93 -5.86
CA PHE A 184 5.86 11.10 -5.74
C PHE A 184 5.15 9.92 -6.40
N TRP A 185 4.51 9.11 -5.58
CA TRP A 185 3.65 8.00 -6.00
C TRP A 185 2.22 8.50 -6.01
N GLU A 186 1.60 8.61 -7.14
CA GLU A 186 0.22 9.06 -7.25
C GLU A 186 -0.62 7.99 -7.93
N PHE A 187 -1.76 7.65 -7.32
CA PHE A 187 -2.59 6.57 -7.82
C PHE A 187 -4.04 6.66 -7.36
N SER A 188 -4.91 5.95 -8.07
CA SER A 188 -6.31 5.77 -7.72
C SER A 188 -6.65 4.29 -7.57
N LEU A 189 -7.39 3.95 -6.51
CA LEU A 189 -7.65 2.58 -6.08
C LEU A 189 -9.15 2.26 -6.09
N ARG A 190 -9.50 1.14 -6.71
CA ARG A 190 -10.81 0.49 -6.60
C ARG A 190 -10.85 -0.32 -5.31
N ILE A 191 -11.95 -0.24 -4.58
CA ILE A 191 -12.13 -1.00 -3.35
C ILE A 191 -13.01 -2.23 -3.63
N TYR A 192 -12.55 -3.35 -3.13
CA TYR A 192 -13.24 -4.63 -3.24
C TYR A 192 -13.53 -5.19 -1.85
N SER A 193 -14.66 -5.91 -1.74
CA SER A 193 -15.06 -6.57 -0.51
C SER A 193 -14.29 -7.87 -0.28
N ASP A 194 -14.44 -8.42 0.91
CA ASP A 194 -13.95 -9.73 1.31
C ASP A 194 -14.51 -10.90 0.46
N GLN A 195 -15.54 -10.62 -0.36
CA GLN A 195 -16.10 -11.60 -1.31
C GLN A 195 -15.37 -11.59 -2.66
N TYR A 196 -14.33 -10.78 -2.82
CA TYR A 196 -13.61 -10.68 -4.08
C TYR A 196 -13.06 -12.03 -4.54
N THR A 197 -13.29 -12.32 -5.81
CA THR A 197 -12.59 -13.34 -6.58
C THR A 197 -12.33 -12.80 -7.98
N SER A 198 -11.37 -13.36 -8.69
CA SER A 198 -11.11 -12.97 -10.09
C SER A 198 -12.34 -13.14 -11.01
N ILE A 199 -13.26 -14.02 -10.65
CA ILE A 199 -14.49 -14.30 -11.42
C ILE A 199 -15.61 -13.31 -11.09
N ASN A 200 -15.73 -12.88 -9.82
CA ASN A 200 -16.81 -11.99 -9.35
C ASN A 200 -16.37 -10.55 -9.15
N ARG A 201 -15.27 -10.14 -9.76
CA ARG A 201 -14.65 -8.84 -9.58
C ARG A 201 -15.65 -7.67 -9.56
N GLU A 202 -16.48 -7.55 -10.58
CA GLU A 202 -17.40 -6.42 -10.69
C GLU A 202 -18.48 -6.43 -9.59
N THR A 203 -18.95 -7.61 -9.19
CA THR A 203 -19.97 -7.74 -8.15
C THR A 203 -19.45 -7.59 -6.74
N SER A 204 -18.13 -7.75 -6.54
CA SER A 204 -17.46 -7.54 -5.26
C SER A 204 -16.92 -6.12 -5.08
N ARG A 205 -17.06 -5.27 -6.12
CA ARG A 205 -16.64 -3.87 -6.02
C ARG A 205 -17.50 -3.11 -5.04
N VAL A 206 -16.85 -2.50 -4.05
CA VAL A 206 -17.53 -1.74 -3.00
C VAL A 206 -18.00 -0.38 -3.53
N GLN A 207 -19.25 -0.04 -3.22
CA GLN A 207 -19.75 1.32 -3.45
C GLN A 207 -19.35 2.23 -2.31
N LEU A 208 -18.46 3.17 -2.56
CA LEU A 208 -18.04 4.16 -1.59
C LEU A 208 -19.16 5.15 -1.30
N ARG A 209 -19.32 5.47 -0.01
CA ARG A 209 -20.34 6.39 0.48
C ARG A 209 -19.87 7.10 1.74
N GLY A 210 -20.45 8.24 2.04
CA GLY A 210 -20.19 8.94 3.29
C GLY A 210 -20.46 8.07 4.52
N ASN A 211 -19.70 8.29 5.56
CA ASN A 211 -19.69 7.54 6.80
C ASN A 211 -19.28 6.07 6.71
N LYS A 212 -18.81 5.61 5.52
CA LYS A 212 -18.20 4.28 5.43
C LYS A 212 -16.93 4.24 6.26
N GLN A 213 -16.82 3.22 7.10
CA GLN A 213 -15.61 2.89 7.84
C GLN A 213 -14.79 1.88 7.05
N MET A 214 -13.48 2.02 7.10
CA MET A 214 -12.52 1.14 6.45
C MET A 214 -11.25 1.07 7.30
N GLY A 215 -10.40 0.08 7.06
CA GLY A 215 -9.03 0.02 7.52
C GLY A 215 -8.08 0.40 6.39
N ILE A 216 -7.20 1.40 6.59
CA ILE A 216 -6.18 1.77 5.61
C ILE A 216 -4.87 2.09 6.32
N SER A 217 -3.79 1.48 5.87
CA SER A 217 -2.43 1.81 6.29
C SER A 217 -1.50 1.81 5.09
N LEU A 218 -0.40 2.54 5.21
CA LEU A 218 0.66 2.54 4.22
C LEU A 218 1.98 2.20 4.90
N ALA A 219 2.89 1.60 4.15
CA ALA A 219 4.27 1.42 4.58
C ALA A 219 5.23 1.54 3.41
N PHE A 220 6.51 1.68 3.71
CA PHE A 220 7.58 1.75 2.74
C PHE A 220 8.75 0.85 3.19
N CYS A 221 9.17 -0.03 2.31
CA CYS A 221 10.43 -0.76 2.44
C CYS A 221 11.55 0.11 1.90
N ASP A 222 12.63 0.22 2.65
CA ASP A 222 13.74 1.11 2.42
C ASP A 222 15.06 0.31 2.39
N ASN A 223 15.84 0.47 1.34
CA ASN A 223 17.10 -0.22 1.13
C ASN A 223 18.13 0.72 0.51
N ASP A 224 19.27 0.90 1.16
CA ASP A 224 20.34 1.80 0.74
C ASP A 224 21.49 1.10 -0.02
N ASP A 225 21.49 -0.23 -0.12
CA ASP A 225 22.58 -0.93 -0.78
C ASP A 225 22.21 -1.52 -2.15
N GLN A 226 22.53 -0.77 -3.20
CA GLN A 226 22.38 -1.22 -4.58
C GLN A 226 23.23 -2.41 -4.96
N ASN A 227 24.27 -2.73 -4.20
CA ASN A 227 25.28 -3.75 -4.56
C ASN A 227 25.15 -5.04 -3.74
N GLU A 228 24.41 -5.02 -2.64
CA GLU A 228 24.21 -6.21 -1.81
C GLU A 228 23.51 -7.33 -2.57
N ILE A 229 23.96 -8.56 -2.39
CA ILE A 229 23.38 -9.76 -2.99
C ILE A 229 23.45 -10.92 -1.99
N PRO A 230 22.32 -11.51 -1.54
CA PRO A 230 20.94 -11.07 -1.81
C PRO A 230 20.63 -9.72 -1.17
N LYS A 231 19.64 -9.01 -1.69
CA LYS A 231 19.15 -7.76 -1.12
C LYS A 231 18.57 -7.97 0.28
N THR A 232 18.79 -6.99 1.16
CA THR A 232 18.17 -6.93 2.49
C THR A 232 17.71 -5.50 2.74
N ARG A 233 16.44 -5.29 3.05
CA ARG A 233 15.97 -3.93 3.39
C ARG A 233 16.59 -3.47 4.69
N ASP A 234 17.00 -2.21 4.74
CA ASP A 234 17.60 -1.57 5.90
C ASP A 234 16.54 -1.13 6.90
N ASN A 235 15.45 -0.56 6.40
CA ASN A 235 14.36 -0.06 7.20
C ASN A 235 12.99 -0.45 6.65
N PHE A 236 11.98 -0.32 7.51
CA PHE A 236 10.59 -0.50 7.13
C PHE A 236 9.73 0.43 7.98
N PHE A 237 9.16 1.44 7.34
CA PHE A 237 8.36 2.46 7.99
C PHE A 237 6.89 2.32 7.63
N GLY A 238 6.02 2.47 8.63
CA GLY A 238 4.58 2.46 8.44
C GLY A 238 3.90 3.76 8.85
N SER A 239 2.65 3.91 8.44
CA SER A 239 1.80 5.06 8.76
C SER A 239 1.08 4.93 10.10
N VAL A 240 1.22 3.81 10.78
CA VAL A 240 0.63 3.51 12.09
C VAL A 240 1.67 2.92 13.02
N ALA A 241 1.54 3.19 14.31
CA ALA A 241 2.39 2.57 15.31
C ALA A 241 1.97 1.10 15.52
N VAL A 242 2.94 0.20 15.52
CA VAL A 242 2.77 -1.20 15.93
C VAL A 242 3.26 -1.40 17.35
N GLN A 243 2.76 -2.42 18.04
CA GLN A 243 3.26 -2.73 19.39
C GLN A 243 4.71 -3.21 19.32
N GLN A 244 5.52 -2.78 20.28
CA GLN A 244 6.98 -3.04 20.35
C GLN A 244 7.42 -4.51 20.17
N ASN A 245 6.54 -5.47 20.39
CA ASN A 245 6.83 -6.89 20.25
C ASN A 245 5.99 -7.56 19.14
N ALA A 246 5.19 -6.77 18.41
CA ALA A 246 4.50 -7.26 17.24
C ALA A 246 5.46 -7.17 16.07
N ASN A 247 5.76 -8.28 15.46
CA ASN A 247 6.33 -8.26 14.12
C ASN A 247 5.41 -7.46 13.21
N ASN A 248 5.93 -6.92 12.13
CA ASN A 248 5.10 -6.39 11.06
C ASN A 248 4.17 -7.51 10.55
N ASP A 249 2.95 -7.51 11.04
CA ASP A 249 1.93 -8.48 10.64
C ASP A 249 0.89 -7.90 9.67
N HIS A 250 1.01 -6.63 9.26
CA HIS A 250 0.06 -5.99 8.35
C HIS A 250 -0.09 -6.73 7.02
N TRP A 251 0.98 -7.34 6.53
CA TRP A 251 0.93 -8.13 5.31
C TRP A 251 0.05 -9.39 5.40
N LYS A 252 -0.36 -9.79 6.60
CA LYS A 252 -1.17 -11.00 6.84
C LYS A 252 -2.38 -10.78 7.77
N ASN A 253 -2.40 -9.68 8.54
CA ASN A 253 -3.44 -9.41 9.53
C ASN A 253 -3.87 -7.94 9.50
N ALA A 254 -5.15 -7.69 9.32
CA ALA A 254 -5.74 -6.37 9.20
C ALA A 254 -6.09 -5.69 10.54
N ASP A 255 -5.92 -6.36 11.69
CA ASP A 255 -6.25 -5.79 13.01
C ASP A 255 -5.51 -4.47 13.31
N GLY A 256 -4.31 -4.30 12.71
CA GLY A 256 -3.49 -3.12 12.88
C GLY A 256 -3.79 -1.99 11.88
N TYR A 257 -4.68 -2.17 10.91
CA TYR A 257 -4.95 -1.13 9.93
C TYR A 257 -5.63 0.07 10.57
N ARG A 258 -5.18 1.27 10.19
CA ARG A 258 -5.75 2.51 10.72
C ARG A 258 -7.21 2.64 10.34
N LYS A 259 -8.07 2.86 11.33
CA LYS A 259 -9.47 3.17 11.08
C LYS A 259 -9.58 4.48 10.30
N VAL A 260 -10.30 4.45 9.18
CA VAL A 260 -10.62 5.62 8.39
C VAL A 260 -12.14 5.76 8.23
N ILE A 261 -12.62 6.99 8.06
CA ILE A 261 -14.03 7.28 7.80
C ILE A 261 -14.12 8.19 6.58
N LEU A 262 -14.87 7.78 5.57
CA LEU A 262 -15.16 8.59 4.41
C LEU A 262 -16.13 9.72 4.78
N SER A 263 -15.70 10.98 4.66
CA SER A 263 -16.52 12.13 4.97
C SER A 263 -17.36 12.57 3.76
N GLU A 264 -18.60 12.97 4.00
CA GLU A 264 -19.42 13.64 2.96
C GLU A 264 -19.03 15.10 2.75
N ILE A 265 -18.20 15.66 3.65
CA ILE A 265 -17.70 17.02 3.50
C ILE A 265 -16.75 17.05 2.30
N VAL A 266 -17.04 17.95 1.40
CA VAL A 266 -16.23 18.21 0.20
C VAL A 266 -15.19 19.26 0.52
N LYS A 267 -13.95 19.01 0.16
CA LYS A 267 -12.83 19.95 0.24
C LYS A 267 -12.25 20.24 -1.12
#